data_73c4fbb707f01d21ebbd37c49ab2b862
#
_entry.id   73c4fbb707f01d21ebbd37c49ab2b862
#
_cell.length_a   1.000
_cell.length_b   1.000
_cell.length_c   1.000
_cell.angle_alpha   90.00
_cell.angle_beta   90.00
_cell.angle_gamma   90.00
#
_symmetry.space_group_name_H-M   'P 1'
#
loop_
_entity.id
_entity.type
_entity.pdbx_description
1 polymer ?
#
loop_
_entity_poly.entity_id
_entity_poly.type
_entity_poly.pdbx_seq_one_letter_code
_entity_poly.pdbx_strand_id
1 'polypeptide(L)'
;SVYKIRNNNLKITKRIEQMQEYLCNKIPELSMKDISYMNINKRGGFAECNKQTLYNYYNKYKENILKEIEIINPSVIVFCAGNKAIYDDLKENVNCKYIIDMYHPSYRYWSIEKFKEEFEKVLEK
;
A
#
# COMPACT_ATOMS: atom_id res chain seq x y z
N SER A 1 -9.00 1.06 -7.92
CA SER A 1 -8.32 -0.20 -7.94
C SER A 1 -9.07 -1.22 -7.16
N VAL A 2 -9.22 -2.29 -7.76
CA VAL A 2 -9.92 -3.35 -7.11
C VAL A 2 -8.92 -4.39 -6.68
N TYR A 3 -8.64 -4.39 -5.43
CA TYR A 3 -7.88 -5.46 -4.88
C TYR A 3 -8.83 -6.63 -4.71
N LYS A 4 -8.80 -7.51 -5.68
CA LYS A 4 -9.67 -8.69 -5.60
C LYS A 4 -9.07 -9.69 -4.67
N ILE A 5 -9.67 -9.80 -3.53
CA ILE A 5 -9.28 -10.83 -2.60
C ILE A 5 -10.05 -12.05 -2.99
N ARG A 6 -9.36 -12.93 -3.63
CA ARG A 6 -9.92 -14.22 -3.89
C ARG A 6 -9.51 -15.12 -2.80
N ASN A 7 -10.14 -16.18 -2.71
CA ASN A 7 -9.85 -17.24 -1.84
C ASN A 7 -10.17 -16.92 -0.44
N ASN A 8 -10.12 -17.82 0.26
CA ASN A 8 -10.52 -17.97 1.60
C ASN A 8 -9.58 -17.32 2.59
N ASN A 9 -8.85 -16.30 2.20
CA ASN A 9 -7.96 -15.69 3.14
C ASN A 9 -8.69 -14.61 3.92
N LEU A 10 -9.54 -15.06 4.82
CA LEU A 10 -10.34 -14.17 5.65
C LEU A 10 -9.47 -13.23 6.46
N LYS A 11 -8.27 -13.69 6.84
CA LYS A 11 -7.35 -12.87 7.61
C LYS A 11 -6.96 -11.61 6.85
N ILE A 12 -6.57 -11.76 5.59
CA ILE A 12 -6.18 -10.62 4.77
C ILE A 12 -7.36 -9.70 4.54
N THR A 13 -8.51 -10.28 4.24
CA THR A 13 -9.73 -9.51 4.00
C THR A 13 -10.09 -8.67 5.20
N LYS A 14 -10.08 -9.28 6.38
CA LYS A 14 -10.43 -8.57 7.60
C LYS A 14 -9.47 -7.44 7.90
N ARG A 15 -8.18 -7.67 7.66
CA ARG A 15 -7.19 -6.64 7.91
C ARG A 15 -7.33 -5.46 6.97
N ILE A 16 -7.62 -5.73 5.70
CA ILE A 16 -7.88 -4.66 4.74
C ILE A 16 -9.12 -3.88 5.14
N GLU A 17 -10.17 -4.57 5.56
CA GLU A 17 -11.39 -3.91 6.02
C GLU A 17 -11.12 -3.02 7.23
N GLN A 18 -10.28 -3.50 8.16
CA GLN A 18 -9.92 -2.69 9.32
C GLN A 18 -9.19 -1.42 8.91
N MET A 19 -8.28 -1.52 7.95
CA MET A 19 -7.58 -0.34 7.47
C MET A 19 -8.54 0.63 6.80
N GLN A 20 -9.44 0.13 5.96
CA GLN A 20 -10.40 0.97 5.26
C GLN A 20 -11.33 1.68 6.25
N GLU A 21 -11.83 0.95 7.21
CA GLU A 21 -12.72 1.52 8.22
C GLU A 21 -12.02 2.61 9.01
N TYR A 22 -10.79 2.34 9.44
CA TYR A 22 -10.03 3.32 10.19
C TYR A 22 -9.80 4.59 9.38
N LEU A 23 -9.39 4.43 8.12
CA LEU A 23 -9.11 5.58 7.27
C LEU A 23 -10.36 6.39 6.98
N CYS A 24 -11.46 5.73 6.70
CA CYS A 24 -12.70 6.44 6.41
C CYS A 24 -13.25 7.17 7.65
N ASN A 25 -12.99 6.63 8.83
CA ASN A 25 -13.38 7.31 10.06
C ASN A 25 -12.49 8.52 10.36
N LYS A 26 -11.20 8.41 10.08
CA LYS A 26 -10.27 9.49 10.34
C LYS A 26 -10.38 10.61 9.31
N ILE A 27 -10.71 10.27 8.10
CA ILE A 27 -10.81 11.22 7.00
C ILE A 27 -12.21 11.07 6.40
N PRO A 28 -13.19 11.83 6.94
CA PRO A 28 -14.59 11.64 6.56
C PRO A 28 -14.90 11.81 5.07
N GLU A 29 -14.08 12.57 4.35
CA GLU A 29 -14.32 12.78 2.92
C GLU A 29 -13.84 11.62 2.06
N LEU A 30 -13.15 10.63 2.65
CA LEU A 30 -12.71 9.47 1.88
C LEU A 30 -13.84 8.49 1.64
N SER A 31 -13.83 7.89 0.45
CA SER A 31 -14.64 6.71 0.19
C SER A 31 -13.66 5.57 -0.07
N MET A 32 -14.15 4.35 -0.10
CA MET A 32 -13.28 3.20 -0.34
C MET A 32 -12.58 3.25 -1.69
N LYS A 33 -13.15 3.95 -2.65
CA LYS A 33 -12.55 4.10 -3.97
C LYS A 33 -11.28 4.94 -3.93
N ASP A 34 -11.13 5.77 -2.92
CA ASP A 34 -9.99 6.68 -2.82
C ASP A 34 -8.76 6.00 -2.22
N ILE A 35 -8.89 4.76 -1.79
CA ILE A 35 -7.81 4.03 -1.13
C ILE A 35 -7.28 2.95 -2.06
N SER A 36 -5.98 2.98 -2.30
CA SER A 36 -5.32 1.96 -3.12
C SER A 36 -4.29 1.23 -2.29
N TYR A 37 -4.25 -0.08 -2.48
CA TYR A 37 -3.25 -0.92 -1.84
C TYR A 37 -2.24 -1.33 -2.88
N MET A 38 -0.97 -1.10 -2.60
CA MET A 38 0.06 -1.30 -3.57
C MET A 38 1.02 -2.39 -3.14
N ASN A 39 1.09 -3.41 -3.96
CA ASN A 39 2.06 -4.48 -3.79
C ASN A 39 2.82 -4.61 -5.11
N ILE A 40 4.07 -4.24 -5.08
CA ILE A 40 4.87 -4.19 -6.30
C ILE A 40 5.29 -5.58 -6.76
N ASN A 41 5.41 -6.52 -5.85
CA ASN A 41 5.77 -7.87 -6.20
C ASN A 41 4.55 -8.59 -6.79
N LYS A 42 4.33 -8.39 -8.06
CA LYS A 42 3.17 -8.96 -8.74
C LYS A 42 3.35 -10.41 -9.14
N ARG A 43 4.53 -10.95 -8.97
CA ARG A 43 4.76 -12.35 -9.24
C ARG A 43 4.55 -13.12 -7.96
N GLY A 44 3.37 -13.63 -7.80
CA GLY A 44 3.10 -14.48 -6.67
C GLY A 44 4.10 -15.60 -6.63
N GLY A 45 4.45 -16.06 -5.46
CA GLY A 45 5.35 -17.17 -5.32
C GLY A 45 6.75 -16.82 -4.83
N PHE A 46 7.10 -15.57 -4.83
CA PHE A 46 8.36 -15.18 -4.24
C PHE A 46 8.08 -14.64 -2.85
N ALA A 47 8.01 -15.54 -1.92
CA ALA A 47 7.77 -15.18 -0.54
C ALA A 47 8.90 -14.32 0.03
N GLU A 48 10.09 -14.47 -0.55
CA GLU A 48 11.24 -13.72 -0.09
C GLU A 48 11.93 -13.07 -1.27
N CYS A 49 11.41 -11.94 -1.68
CA CYS A 49 12.05 -11.19 -2.72
C CYS A 49 13.19 -10.40 -2.12
N ASN A 50 14.38 -10.57 -2.68
CA ASN A 50 15.53 -9.76 -2.30
C ASN A 50 15.18 -8.30 -2.54
N LYS A 51 15.53 -7.42 -1.59
CA LYS A 51 15.21 -6.01 -1.68
C LYS A 51 15.78 -5.35 -2.93
N GLN A 52 16.98 -5.73 -3.31
CA GLN A 52 17.59 -5.17 -4.50
C GLN A 52 16.88 -5.63 -5.76
N THR A 53 16.46 -6.89 -5.80
CA THR A 53 15.71 -7.43 -6.93
C THR A 53 14.38 -6.71 -7.08
N LEU A 54 13.71 -6.46 -5.98
CA LEU A 54 12.44 -5.76 -6.00
C LEU A 54 12.62 -4.32 -6.46
N TYR A 55 13.68 -3.66 -6.00
CA TYR A 55 13.97 -2.30 -6.39
C TYR A 55 14.29 -2.22 -7.89
N ASN A 56 15.02 -3.20 -8.40
CA ASN A 56 15.33 -3.27 -9.83
C ASN A 56 14.06 -3.47 -10.66
N TYR A 57 13.16 -4.30 -10.17
CA TYR A 57 11.87 -4.51 -10.82
C TYR A 57 11.07 -3.20 -10.85
N TYR A 58 11.04 -2.52 -9.72
CA TYR A 58 10.35 -1.24 -9.62
C TYR A 58 10.93 -0.23 -10.63
N ASN A 59 12.24 -0.12 -10.68
CA ASN A 59 12.88 0.83 -11.61
C ASN A 59 12.57 0.50 -13.05
N LYS A 60 12.51 -0.78 -13.37
CA LYS A 60 12.23 -1.20 -14.74
C LYS A 60 10.82 -0.81 -15.19
N TYR A 61 9.87 -0.91 -14.29
CA TYR A 61 8.47 -0.65 -14.61
C TYR A 61 7.93 0.65 -14.01
N LYS A 62 8.83 1.48 -13.52
CA LYS A 62 8.46 2.70 -12.81
C LYS A 62 7.50 3.59 -13.59
N GLU A 63 7.79 3.82 -14.85
CA GLU A 63 6.93 4.68 -15.65
C GLU A 63 5.51 4.16 -15.74
N ASN A 64 5.38 2.85 -15.93
CA ASN A 64 4.04 2.24 -15.99
C ASN A 64 3.33 2.30 -14.65
N ILE A 65 4.07 2.08 -13.57
CA ILE A 65 3.50 2.13 -12.22
C ILE A 65 3.00 3.54 -11.91
N LEU A 66 3.82 4.54 -12.19
CA LEU A 66 3.43 5.93 -11.94
C LEU A 66 2.24 6.34 -12.79
N LYS A 67 2.19 5.86 -14.02
CA LYS A 67 1.08 6.17 -14.90
C LYS A 67 -0.22 5.54 -14.41
N GLU A 68 -0.17 4.31 -13.93
CA GLU A 68 -1.33 3.66 -13.34
C GLU A 68 -1.85 4.44 -12.14
N ILE A 69 -0.94 4.88 -11.28
CA ILE A 69 -1.32 5.65 -10.10
C ILE A 69 -1.96 6.97 -10.51
N GLU A 70 -1.42 7.61 -11.54
CA GLU A 70 -1.97 8.85 -12.02
C GLU A 70 -3.40 8.67 -12.55
N ILE A 71 -3.63 7.57 -13.26
CA ILE A 71 -4.95 7.27 -13.79
C ILE A 71 -5.95 6.99 -12.67
N ILE A 72 -5.54 6.20 -11.69
CA ILE A 72 -6.39 5.86 -10.55
C ILE A 72 -6.62 7.08 -9.66
N ASN A 73 -5.60 7.90 -9.53
CA ASN A 73 -5.63 9.14 -8.75
C ASN A 73 -6.17 8.94 -7.33
N PRO A 74 -5.55 8.05 -6.55
CA PRO A 74 -6.05 7.77 -5.20
C PRO A 74 -5.70 8.88 -4.22
N SER A 75 -6.51 9.04 -3.20
CA SER A 75 -6.20 9.96 -2.11
C SER A 75 -5.28 9.31 -1.08
N VAL A 76 -5.32 8.00 -0.99
CA VAL A 76 -4.50 7.24 -0.05
C VAL A 76 -3.87 6.06 -0.77
N ILE A 77 -2.58 5.88 -0.57
CA ILE A 77 -1.89 4.68 -1.04
C ILE A 77 -1.33 3.96 0.19
N VAL A 78 -1.67 2.70 0.34
CA VAL A 78 -1.07 1.86 1.36
C VAL A 78 -0.04 0.99 0.67
N PHE A 79 1.23 1.28 0.94
CA PHE A 79 2.34 0.60 0.29
C PHE A 79 2.78 -0.56 1.18
N CYS A 80 2.73 -1.76 0.62
CA CYS A 80 2.94 -2.98 1.40
C CYS A 80 4.12 -3.83 0.93
N ALA A 81 5.09 -3.24 0.28
CA ALA A 81 6.19 -4.01 -0.28
C ALA A 81 7.39 -4.20 0.65
N GLY A 82 7.41 -3.48 1.77
CA GLY A 82 8.52 -3.60 2.72
C GLY A 82 9.85 -3.16 2.16
N ASN A 83 9.87 -2.14 1.32
CA ASN A 83 11.10 -1.64 0.71
C ASN A 83 11.13 -0.13 0.81
N LYS A 84 11.94 0.37 1.73
CA LYS A 84 11.98 1.81 1.99
C LYS A 84 12.49 2.61 0.81
N ALA A 85 13.44 2.08 0.05
CA ALA A 85 13.95 2.81 -1.10
C ALA A 85 12.86 3.05 -2.15
N ILE A 86 12.02 2.05 -2.38
CA ILE A 86 10.90 2.19 -3.30
C ILE A 86 9.88 3.16 -2.72
N TYR A 87 9.60 3.03 -1.43
CA TYR A 87 8.64 3.91 -0.77
C TYR A 87 9.06 5.38 -0.88
N ASP A 88 10.33 5.66 -0.62
CA ASP A 88 10.83 7.03 -0.71
C ASP A 88 10.76 7.57 -2.13
N ASP A 89 11.13 6.76 -3.11
CA ASP A 89 11.06 7.17 -4.50
C ASP A 89 9.62 7.42 -4.94
N LEU A 90 8.71 6.55 -4.51
CA LEU A 90 7.30 6.69 -4.83
C LEU A 90 6.75 8.00 -4.27
N LYS A 91 7.09 8.32 -3.04
CA LYS A 91 6.62 9.55 -2.41
C LYS A 91 7.07 10.80 -3.17
N GLU A 92 8.28 10.75 -3.73
CA GLU A 92 8.79 11.90 -4.46
C GLU A 92 8.13 12.07 -5.82
N ASN A 93 7.64 10.99 -6.41
CA ASN A 93 7.17 11.00 -7.78
C ASN A 93 5.65 10.91 -7.93
N VAL A 94 4.93 10.73 -6.85
CA VAL A 94 3.48 10.57 -6.90
C VAL A 94 2.81 11.73 -6.17
N ASN A 95 1.80 12.30 -6.81
CA ASN A 95 1.01 13.35 -6.21
C ASN A 95 -0.18 12.72 -5.48
N CYS A 96 0.09 12.20 -4.30
CA CYS A 96 -0.92 11.57 -3.48
C CYS A 96 -0.82 12.12 -2.06
N LYS A 97 -1.96 12.46 -1.48
CA LYS A 97 -1.97 13.15 -0.20
C LYS A 97 -1.44 12.29 0.94
N TYR A 98 -1.81 11.02 0.96
CA TYR A 98 -1.39 10.12 2.02
C TYR A 98 -0.78 8.85 1.43
N ILE A 99 0.50 8.65 1.68
CA ILE A 99 1.20 7.42 1.27
C ILE A 99 1.73 6.78 2.54
N ILE A 100 1.23 5.61 2.86
CA ILE A 100 1.53 4.91 4.11
C ILE A 100 2.38 3.68 3.81
N ASP A 101 3.49 3.55 4.54
CA ASP A 101 4.35 2.37 4.43
C ASP A 101 3.95 1.39 5.54
N MET A 102 3.43 0.25 5.14
CA MET A 102 2.89 -0.72 6.08
C MET A 102 3.27 -2.14 5.70
N TYR A 103 3.25 -3.03 6.65
CA TYR A 103 3.43 -4.46 6.38
C TYR A 103 2.31 -4.97 5.49
N HIS A 104 2.63 -5.97 4.68
CA HIS A 104 1.60 -6.65 3.90
C HIS A 104 0.58 -7.29 4.85
N PRO A 105 -0.71 -7.25 4.52
CA PRO A 105 -1.73 -7.82 5.42
C PRO A 105 -1.57 -9.31 5.72
N SER A 106 -0.77 -10.02 4.95
CA SER A 106 -0.50 -11.43 5.26
C SER A 106 0.61 -11.61 6.29
N TYR A 107 1.34 -10.55 6.62
CA TYR A 107 2.46 -10.65 7.55
C TYR A 107 1.96 -10.94 8.95
N ARG A 108 2.61 -11.87 9.63
CA ARG A 108 2.10 -12.32 10.92
C ARG A 108 2.17 -11.25 12.01
N TYR A 109 3.06 -10.29 11.87
CA TYR A 109 3.19 -9.20 12.85
C TYR A 109 2.36 -7.97 12.49
N TRP A 110 1.53 -8.08 11.46
CA TRP A 110 0.63 -7.00 11.10
C TRP A 110 -0.41 -6.81 12.21
N SER A 111 -0.68 -5.56 12.57
CA SER A 111 -1.78 -5.26 13.48
C SER A 111 -2.38 -3.92 13.09
N ILE A 112 -3.64 -3.71 13.44
CA ILE A 112 -4.29 -2.43 13.16
C ILE A 112 -3.64 -1.31 13.98
N GLU A 113 -3.15 -1.64 15.17
CA GLU A 113 -2.45 -0.65 16.00
C GLU A 113 -1.19 -0.16 15.32
N LYS A 114 -0.46 -1.09 14.68
CA LYS A 114 0.74 -0.70 13.94
C LYS A 114 0.37 0.17 12.75
N PHE A 115 -0.72 -0.15 12.07
CA PHE A 115 -1.19 0.66 10.95
C PHE A 115 -1.54 2.07 11.40
N LYS A 116 -2.20 2.19 12.54
CA LYS A 116 -2.54 3.49 13.10
C LYS A 116 -1.30 4.32 13.39
N GLU A 117 -0.26 3.68 13.94
CA GLU A 117 1.00 4.36 14.19
C GLU A 117 1.62 4.91 12.90
N GLU A 118 1.65 4.09 11.87
CA GLU A 118 2.25 4.50 10.60
C GLU A 118 1.45 5.63 9.95
N PHE A 119 0.13 5.57 10.07
CA PHE A 119 -0.70 6.62 9.52
C PHE A 119 -0.49 7.94 10.26
N GLU A 120 -0.35 7.87 11.58
CA GLU A 120 -0.12 9.09 12.37
C GLU A 120 1.20 9.76 12.01
N LYS A 121 2.22 8.98 11.69
CA LYS A 121 3.47 9.54 11.21
C LYS A 121 3.29 10.32 9.91
N VAL A 122 2.42 9.85 9.06
CA VAL A 122 2.13 10.52 7.80
C VAL A 122 1.39 11.83 8.05
N LEU A 123 0.50 11.84 9.02
CA LEU A 123 -0.26 13.06 9.36
C LEU A 123 0.61 14.15 9.95
N GLU A 124 1.69 13.77 10.63
CA GLU A 124 2.56 14.74 11.29
C GLU A 124 3.49 15.48 10.33
N LYS A 125 3.53 15.09 9.10
CA LYS A 125 4.41 15.73 8.12
C LYS A 125 3.72 16.79 7.31
#